data_8dca20b9ad97b006f5943ddca05a2823
#
_entry.id   8dca20b9ad97b006f5943ddca05a2823
#
_cell.length_a   1.000
_cell.length_b   1.000
_cell.length_c   1.000
_cell.angle_alpha   90.00
_cell.angle_beta   90.00
_cell.angle_gamma   90.00
#
_symmetry.space_group_name_H-M   'P 1'
#
loop_
_entity.id
_entity.type
_entity.pdbx_description
1 polymer ?
#
loop_
_entity_poly.entity_id
_entity_poly.type
_entity_poly.pdbx_seq_one_letter_code
_entity_poly.pdbx_strand_id
1 'polypeptide(L)'
;MPPGGGEPQLLVDRNLFDQPNGLCFSPDERQLYVNDTVRCLIRVFDVNADGSLGGDRIFASGIRSELEPGVPDGMKCDSAGNIWVTAPGGVWVYNRSGALVGKVRVLEPVANLHWGKSDWRTLFMCATHSLYAVRTKVGPRVEPFMRASASAGAAAAASAAPERASAHGGLNLDPSRCALIIQDMQNDVVMDGGAFAASGSPQHAREQNVIENIRRLAEACRSRGVMIIHVWFVVEPGAPGVTLNAPLFEGLVDSKAMVRGTWGSAPVPGLEPQPGDHVVEKVRMSAFEGSKLEITLRAGGRDTIIDTGAWTNMSIEHTARTGADKGYFVIVPEDCCSTMNADWHRASIQYAMQNVAAVTKSSEVIAALG
;
A
#
# COMPACT_ATOMS: atom_id res chain seq x y z
N MET A 1 23.71 -2.82 18.74
CA MET A 1 23.96 -2.76 20.20
C MET A 1 24.50 -1.39 20.53
N PRO A 2 24.04 -0.71 21.59
CA PRO A 2 24.69 0.52 22.01
C PRO A 2 26.13 0.24 22.44
N PRO A 3 27.06 1.18 22.26
CA PRO A 3 28.42 1.02 22.78
C PRO A 3 28.36 0.87 24.30
N GLY A 4 28.72 -0.30 24.83
CA GLY A 4 28.68 -0.62 26.24
C GLY A 4 27.57 -1.62 26.65
N GLY A 5 27.09 -2.46 25.70
CA GLY A 5 26.09 -3.46 25.98
C GLY A 5 26.44 -4.34 27.18
N GLY A 6 25.54 -4.36 28.18
CA GLY A 6 25.63 -5.18 29.37
C GLY A 6 24.86 -6.50 29.22
N GLU A 7 25.04 -7.40 30.16
CA GLU A 7 24.24 -8.60 30.30
C GLU A 7 22.76 -8.28 30.60
N PRO A 8 21.79 -9.07 30.09
CA PRO A 8 20.38 -8.90 30.47
C PRO A 8 20.19 -8.99 31.97
N GLN A 9 19.50 -8.02 32.55
CA GLN A 9 19.20 -7.96 33.97
C GLN A 9 17.75 -8.39 34.23
N LEU A 10 17.54 -9.26 35.21
CA LEU A 10 16.20 -9.61 35.68
C LEU A 10 15.65 -8.45 36.53
N LEU A 11 14.62 -7.76 36.04
CA LEU A 11 13.99 -6.62 36.73
C LEU A 11 12.82 -7.04 37.62
N VAL A 12 12.09 -8.08 37.22
CA VAL A 12 10.89 -8.56 37.91
C VAL A 12 10.89 -10.09 37.94
N ASP A 13 10.63 -10.66 39.12
CA ASP A 13 10.57 -12.11 39.32
C ASP A 13 9.44 -12.75 38.52
N ARG A 14 9.72 -13.95 37.99
CA ARG A 14 8.77 -14.76 37.21
C ARG A 14 7.45 -15.08 37.95
N ASN A 15 7.42 -14.98 39.27
CA ASN A 15 6.23 -15.29 40.08
C ASN A 15 5.11 -14.23 39.90
N LEU A 16 5.43 -13.03 39.40
CA LEU A 16 4.45 -11.96 39.14
C LEU A 16 3.68 -12.14 37.83
N PHE A 17 4.19 -12.92 36.89
CA PHE A 17 3.58 -13.15 35.58
C PHE A 17 3.47 -14.63 35.26
N ASP A 18 2.45 -14.99 34.47
CA ASP A 18 2.37 -16.28 33.79
C ASP A 18 2.90 -16.14 32.36
N GLN A 19 2.47 -15.10 31.62
CA GLN A 19 2.92 -14.82 30.27
C GLN A 19 2.99 -13.31 30.04
N PRO A 20 4.09 -12.63 30.48
CA PRO A 20 4.29 -11.22 30.19
C PRO A 20 4.45 -11.04 28.68
N ASN A 21 3.77 -10.05 28.10
CA ASN A 21 3.76 -9.83 26.66
C ASN A 21 3.98 -8.35 26.32
N GLY A 22 2.94 -7.58 26.02
CA GLY A 22 3.07 -6.17 25.65
C GLY A 22 3.51 -5.29 26.82
N LEU A 23 4.35 -4.31 26.53
CA LEU A 23 4.80 -3.32 27.49
C LEU A 23 4.81 -1.91 26.89
N CYS A 24 4.67 -0.89 27.75
CA CYS A 24 4.88 0.52 27.40
C CYS A 24 5.18 1.35 28.65
N PHE A 25 5.91 2.46 28.46
CA PHE A 25 6.12 3.46 29.51
C PHE A 25 5.01 4.52 29.50
N SER A 26 4.78 5.14 30.66
CA SER A 26 4.05 6.40 30.73
C SER A 26 4.76 7.51 29.96
N PRO A 27 4.07 8.62 29.58
CA PRO A 27 4.71 9.70 28.82
C PRO A 27 5.91 10.36 29.51
N ASP A 28 5.99 10.31 30.83
CA ASP A 28 7.08 10.82 31.66
C ASP A 28 8.12 9.74 32.05
N GLU A 29 7.95 8.49 31.56
CA GLU A 29 8.78 7.31 31.86
C GLU A 29 8.86 6.90 33.36
N ARG A 30 8.00 7.47 34.20
CA ARG A 30 7.98 7.13 35.64
C ARG A 30 7.20 5.86 35.94
N GLN A 31 6.47 5.32 34.99
CA GLN A 31 5.71 4.09 35.12
C GLN A 31 5.95 3.18 33.92
N LEU A 32 6.12 1.89 34.22
CA LEU A 32 6.17 0.82 33.22
C LEU A 32 4.93 -0.04 33.36
N TYR A 33 4.19 -0.18 32.27
CA TYR A 33 3.04 -1.07 32.19
C TYR A 33 3.44 -2.34 31.46
N VAL A 34 3.02 -3.50 31.98
CA VAL A 34 3.25 -4.81 31.36
C VAL A 34 1.95 -5.61 31.45
N ASN A 35 1.46 -6.15 30.34
CA ASN A 35 0.32 -7.04 30.40
C ASN A 35 0.72 -8.49 30.57
N ASP A 36 -0.23 -9.31 31.05
CA ASP A 36 -0.13 -10.74 31.15
C ASP A 36 -1.26 -11.37 30.34
N THR A 37 -0.88 -12.09 29.27
CA THR A 37 -1.82 -12.70 28.34
C THR A 37 -2.69 -13.77 29.03
N VAL A 38 -2.11 -14.61 29.89
CA VAL A 38 -2.81 -15.71 30.54
C VAL A 38 -3.68 -15.20 31.70
N ARG A 39 -3.17 -14.29 32.51
CA ARG A 39 -3.92 -13.69 33.62
C ARG A 39 -4.93 -12.63 33.18
N CYS A 40 -4.90 -12.22 31.90
CA CYS A 40 -5.80 -11.22 31.32
C CYS A 40 -5.83 -9.91 32.11
N LEU A 41 -4.65 -9.37 32.44
CA LEU A 41 -4.48 -8.16 33.23
C LEU A 41 -3.30 -7.31 32.76
N ILE A 42 -3.22 -6.10 33.28
CA ILE A 42 -2.07 -5.19 33.14
C ILE A 42 -1.55 -4.88 34.53
N ARG A 43 -0.24 -5.02 34.73
CA ARG A 43 0.48 -4.53 35.90
C ARG A 43 1.15 -3.20 35.58
N VAL A 44 1.34 -2.37 36.60
CA VAL A 44 2.13 -1.16 36.52
C VAL A 44 3.16 -1.13 37.64
N PHE A 45 4.36 -0.71 37.27
CA PHE A 45 5.51 -0.54 38.15
C PHE A 45 5.94 0.93 38.15
N ASP A 46 6.41 1.41 39.28
CA ASP A 46 7.09 2.70 39.36
C ASP A 46 8.56 2.51 38.95
N VAL A 47 9.09 3.39 38.08
CA VAL A 47 10.46 3.35 37.60
C VAL A 47 11.31 4.30 38.48
N ASN A 48 12.26 3.71 39.20
CA ASN A 48 13.17 4.45 40.06
C ASN A 48 14.27 5.14 39.23
N ALA A 49 14.96 6.11 39.82
CA ALA A 49 16.02 6.88 39.16
C ALA A 49 17.23 6.03 38.73
N ASP A 50 17.46 4.89 39.38
CA ASP A 50 18.48 3.90 39.04
C ASP A 50 18.03 2.88 37.99
N GLY A 51 16.80 3.00 37.47
CA GLY A 51 16.19 2.10 36.50
C GLY A 51 15.58 0.82 37.10
N SER A 52 15.63 0.64 38.42
CA SER A 52 14.95 -0.47 39.09
C SER A 52 13.44 -0.24 39.11
N LEU A 53 12.66 -1.31 39.24
CA LEU A 53 11.20 -1.27 39.30
C LEU A 53 10.70 -1.49 40.71
N GLY A 54 9.70 -0.70 41.14
CA GLY A 54 9.03 -0.81 42.42
C GLY A 54 7.53 -0.57 42.31
N GLY A 55 6.81 -0.57 43.45
CA GLY A 55 5.40 -0.17 43.47
C GLY A 55 4.45 -1.05 42.65
N ASP A 56 4.74 -2.36 42.52
CA ASP A 56 3.91 -3.31 41.76
C ASP A 56 2.44 -3.25 42.18
N ARG A 57 1.57 -3.05 41.19
CA ARG A 57 0.11 -3.06 41.40
C ARG A 57 -0.62 -3.46 40.11
N ILE A 58 -1.82 -4.01 40.26
CA ILE A 58 -2.71 -4.27 39.13
C ILE A 58 -3.28 -2.93 38.65
N PHE A 59 -3.03 -2.59 37.38
CA PHE A 59 -3.57 -1.41 36.74
C PHE A 59 -4.96 -1.66 36.16
N ALA A 60 -5.14 -2.78 35.46
CA ALA A 60 -6.42 -3.24 34.91
C ALA A 60 -6.47 -4.76 34.91
N SER A 61 -7.65 -5.33 35.03
CA SER A 61 -7.87 -6.77 35.00
C SER A 61 -9.17 -7.15 34.29
N GLY A 62 -9.37 -8.45 34.06
CA GLY A 62 -10.57 -8.94 33.39
C GLY A 62 -10.61 -8.61 31.89
N ILE A 63 -9.44 -8.52 31.24
CA ILE A 63 -9.31 -8.24 29.80
C ILE A 63 -9.59 -9.53 29.02
N ARG A 64 -10.83 -10.00 29.11
CA ARG A 64 -11.27 -11.27 28.48
C ARG A 64 -12.74 -11.16 28.05
N SER A 65 -13.14 -12.03 27.14
CA SER A 65 -14.52 -12.22 26.70
C SER A 65 -14.75 -13.69 26.37
N GLU A 66 -15.94 -14.18 26.65
CA GLU A 66 -16.39 -15.52 26.19
C GLU A 66 -16.97 -15.48 24.78
N LEU A 67 -17.30 -14.27 24.28
CA LEU A 67 -18.00 -14.07 23.02
C LEU A 67 -17.10 -13.55 21.89
N GLU A 68 -16.02 -12.86 22.24
CA GLU A 68 -15.13 -12.23 21.27
C GLU A 68 -13.71 -12.83 21.42
N PRO A 69 -13.07 -13.25 20.32
CA PRO A 69 -11.70 -13.75 20.37
C PRO A 69 -10.70 -12.60 20.57
N GLY A 70 -9.55 -12.92 21.15
CA GLY A 70 -8.45 -12.01 21.41
C GLY A 70 -7.99 -12.04 22.86
N VAL A 71 -6.78 -11.56 23.09
CA VAL A 71 -6.10 -11.56 24.40
C VAL A 71 -5.27 -10.29 24.53
N PRO A 72 -4.86 -9.91 25.77
CA PRO A 72 -3.83 -8.90 25.95
C PRO A 72 -2.51 -9.35 25.32
N ASP A 73 -2.03 -8.60 24.32
CA ASP A 73 -0.79 -8.86 23.60
C ASP A 73 -0.05 -7.53 23.38
N GLY A 74 -0.05 -6.93 22.20
CA GLY A 74 0.57 -5.64 21.97
C GLY A 74 -0.05 -4.51 22.77
N MET A 75 0.77 -3.58 23.26
CA MET A 75 0.33 -2.47 24.10
C MET A 75 1.13 -1.20 23.83
N LYS A 76 0.47 -0.05 23.88
CA LYS A 76 1.09 1.29 23.74
C LYS A 76 0.45 2.31 24.67
N CYS A 77 1.21 3.34 25.03
CA CYS A 77 0.72 4.48 25.77
C CYS A 77 0.59 5.70 24.84
N ASP A 78 -0.53 6.42 24.91
CA ASP A 78 -0.68 7.68 24.18
C ASP A 78 -0.09 8.88 24.95
N SER A 79 0.00 10.03 24.26
CA SER A 79 0.55 11.26 24.83
C SER A 79 -0.27 11.82 26.01
N ALA A 80 -1.52 11.39 26.16
CA ALA A 80 -2.38 11.74 27.28
C ALA A 80 -2.25 10.75 28.46
N GLY A 81 -1.45 9.67 28.29
CA GLY A 81 -1.24 8.64 29.31
C GLY A 81 -2.31 7.56 29.33
N ASN A 82 -3.13 7.43 28.29
CA ASN A 82 -4.04 6.31 28.19
C ASN A 82 -3.30 5.09 27.64
N ILE A 83 -3.67 3.91 28.11
CA ILE A 83 -3.11 2.63 27.72
C ILE A 83 -4.01 1.98 26.68
N TRP A 84 -3.45 1.74 25.51
CA TRP A 84 -4.08 1.05 24.39
C TRP A 84 -3.52 -0.37 24.33
N VAL A 85 -4.36 -1.37 24.57
CA VAL A 85 -3.96 -2.79 24.62
C VAL A 85 -4.83 -3.60 23.68
N THR A 86 -4.24 -4.56 22.98
CA THR A 86 -5.02 -5.55 22.22
C THR A 86 -5.82 -6.41 23.20
N ALA A 87 -7.04 -6.75 22.81
CA ALA A 87 -8.00 -7.39 23.69
C ALA A 87 -9.11 -8.07 22.87
N PRO A 88 -10.02 -8.82 23.51
CA PRO A 88 -11.16 -9.39 22.80
C PRO A 88 -11.95 -8.38 21.99
N GLY A 89 -12.17 -8.68 20.69
CA GLY A 89 -12.90 -7.84 19.75
C GLY A 89 -12.14 -6.61 19.27
N GLY A 90 -10.81 -6.50 19.50
CA GLY A 90 -9.98 -5.43 18.96
C GLY A 90 -9.00 -4.80 19.94
N VAL A 91 -9.06 -3.50 20.16
CA VAL A 91 -8.17 -2.73 21.06
C VAL A 91 -9.00 -2.05 22.14
N TRP A 92 -8.62 -2.25 23.39
CA TRP A 92 -9.25 -1.57 24.53
C TRP A 92 -8.38 -0.41 25.01
N VAL A 93 -9.04 0.68 25.43
CA VAL A 93 -8.37 1.91 25.86
C VAL A 93 -8.70 2.17 27.32
N TYR A 94 -7.68 2.20 28.17
CA TYR A 94 -7.79 2.52 29.59
C TYR A 94 -7.22 3.91 29.85
N ASN A 95 -7.88 4.70 30.68
CA ASN A 95 -7.32 5.97 31.13
C ASN A 95 -6.23 5.77 32.20
N ARG A 96 -5.59 6.85 32.62
CA ARG A 96 -4.51 6.83 33.64
C ARG A 96 -4.90 6.17 34.98
N SER A 97 -6.20 6.13 35.33
CA SER A 97 -6.68 5.49 36.54
C SER A 97 -7.01 4.00 36.37
N GLY A 98 -6.80 3.42 35.19
CA GLY A 98 -7.14 2.04 34.90
C GLY A 98 -8.62 1.81 34.53
N ALA A 99 -9.41 2.86 34.34
CA ALA A 99 -10.79 2.73 33.91
C ALA A 99 -10.85 2.55 32.37
N LEU A 100 -11.63 1.57 31.90
CA LEU A 100 -11.90 1.36 30.48
C LEU A 100 -12.73 2.52 29.94
N VAL A 101 -12.20 3.27 28.97
CA VAL A 101 -12.85 4.45 28.40
C VAL A 101 -13.29 4.27 26.95
N GLY A 102 -12.84 3.21 26.28
CA GLY A 102 -13.25 2.95 24.90
C GLY A 102 -12.70 1.65 24.34
N LYS A 103 -13.26 1.28 23.18
CA LYS A 103 -12.81 0.12 22.40
C LYS A 103 -12.77 0.50 20.92
N VAL A 104 -11.68 0.12 20.25
CA VAL A 104 -11.62 0.11 18.78
C VAL A 104 -11.96 -1.29 18.32
N ARG A 105 -13.12 -1.46 17.71
CA ARG A 105 -13.59 -2.78 17.25
C ARG A 105 -12.87 -3.19 15.98
N VAL A 106 -12.40 -4.42 15.96
CA VAL A 106 -11.78 -5.10 14.82
C VAL A 106 -12.35 -6.49 14.74
N LEU A 107 -12.67 -6.95 13.53
CA LEU A 107 -13.34 -8.24 13.31
C LEU A 107 -12.45 -9.46 13.53
N GLU A 108 -11.15 -9.25 13.71
CA GLU A 108 -10.13 -10.29 13.92
C GLU A 108 -9.37 -10.02 15.22
N PRO A 109 -8.81 -11.07 15.87
CA PRO A 109 -7.86 -10.86 16.97
C PRO A 109 -6.70 -9.98 16.55
N VAL A 110 -6.45 -8.92 17.30
CA VAL A 110 -5.33 -8.00 17.07
C VAL A 110 -4.17 -8.43 17.95
N ALA A 111 -2.99 -8.62 17.36
CA ALA A 111 -1.77 -9.01 18.05
C ALA A 111 -0.91 -7.81 18.47
N ASN A 112 -0.84 -6.78 17.64
CA ASN A 112 0.02 -5.62 17.92
C ASN A 112 -0.56 -4.34 17.32
N LEU A 113 -0.10 -3.19 17.83
CA LEU A 113 -0.53 -1.87 17.37
C LEU A 113 0.59 -0.85 17.49
N HIS A 114 0.58 0.14 16.61
CA HIS A 114 1.44 1.31 16.72
C HIS A 114 0.90 2.49 15.92
N TRP A 115 1.15 3.72 16.37
CA TRP A 115 0.85 4.90 15.58
C TRP A 115 1.90 5.13 14.50
N GLY A 116 1.47 5.72 13.39
CA GLY A 116 2.33 6.09 12.27
C GLY A 116 1.77 7.27 11.50
N LYS A 117 2.30 7.46 10.28
CA LYS A 117 2.21 8.64 9.42
C LYS A 117 2.93 9.85 10.02
N SER A 118 3.08 10.90 9.22
CA SER A 118 3.88 12.09 9.58
C SER A 118 3.37 12.83 10.83
N ASP A 119 2.08 12.73 11.12
CA ASP A 119 1.44 13.38 12.27
C ASP A 119 1.22 12.44 13.47
N TRP A 120 1.62 11.17 13.34
CA TRP A 120 1.45 10.14 14.38
C TRP A 120 0.01 9.99 14.89
N ARG A 121 -0.98 10.22 14.03
CA ARG A 121 -2.42 10.15 14.38
C ARG A 121 -3.15 9.00 13.70
N THR A 122 -2.46 8.12 13.01
CA THR A 122 -3.02 6.90 12.43
C THR A 122 -2.53 5.71 13.24
N LEU A 123 -3.44 5.04 13.93
CA LEU A 123 -3.17 3.79 14.63
C LEU A 123 -3.24 2.65 13.63
N PHE A 124 -2.16 1.91 13.47
CA PHE A 124 -2.08 0.65 12.72
C PHE A 124 -2.23 -0.52 13.68
N MET A 125 -2.97 -1.54 13.26
CA MET A 125 -3.27 -2.72 14.08
C MET A 125 -3.03 -3.97 13.24
N CYS A 126 -2.06 -4.81 13.68
CA CYS A 126 -1.79 -6.10 13.07
C CYS A 126 -2.77 -7.13 13.64
N ALA A 127 -3.69 -7.61 12.82
CA ALA A 127 -4.62 -8.67 13.17
C ALA A 127 -4.17 -10.03 12.58
N THR A 128 -4.94 -11.07 12.81
CA THR A 128 -4.56 -12.44 12.44
C THR A 128 -4.21 -12.60 10.95
N HIS A 129 -4.96 -11.96 10.06
CA HIS A 129 -4.78 -12.04 8.61
C HIS A 129 -4.70 -10.67 7.93
N SER A 130 -4.97 -9.58 8.67
CA SER A 130 -5.18 -8.24 8.09
C SER A 130 -4.40 -7.17 8.85
N LEU A 131 -4.07 -6.09 8.17
CA LEU A 131 -3.57 -4.85 8.76
C LEU A 131 -4.68 -3.80 8.72
N TYR A 132 -5.11 -3.33 9.87
CA TYR A 132 -6.11 -2.27 10.01
C TYR A 132 -5.46 -0.93 10.33
N ALA A 133 -6.12 0.14 9.96
CA ALA A 133 -5.71 1.49 10.32
C ALA A 133 -6.93 2.35 10.67
N VAL A 134 -6.81 3.18 11.69
CA VAL A 134 -7.85 4.12 12.11
C VAL A 134 -7.25 5.47 12.52
N ARG A 135 -7.91 6.57 12.18
CA ARG A 135 -7.53 7.91 12.66
C ARG A 135 -7.91 8.06 14.12
N THR A 136 -6.97 8.51 14.92
CA THR A 136 -7.17 8.79 16.36
C THR A 136 -7.04 10.29 16.65
N LYS A 137 -7.72 10.75 17.69
CA LYS A 137 -7.61 12.13 18.18
C LYS A 137 -6.31 12.37 18.95
N VAL A 138 -5.70 11.31 19.44
CA VAL A 138 -4.43 11.31 20.17
C VAL A 138 -3.37 10.53 19.39
N GLY A 139 -2.12 10.77 19.68
CA GLY A 139 -0.98 10.03 19.15
C GLY A 139 -0.13 9.47 20.29
N PRO A 140 0.97 8.79 20.00
CA PRO A 140 1.89 8.27 20.99
C PRO A 140 2.60 9.41 21.71
N ARG A 141 3.31 9.10 22.76
CA ARG A 141 4.37 9.98 23.27
C ARG A 141 5.35 10.30 22.15
N VAL A 142 5.74 11.57 22.02
CA VAL A 142 6.68 12.01 21.00
C VAL A 142 8.12 11.73 21.45
N GLU A 143 8.74 10.72 20.87
CA GLU A 143 10.14 10.38 21.10
C GLU A 143 11.09 11.34 20.36
N PRO A 144 12.38 11.47 20.82
CA PRO A 144 13.34 12.35 20.14
C PRO A 144 13.51 12.08 18.66
N PHE A 145 13.51 10.81 18.23
CA PHE A 145 13.61 10.43 16.81
C PHE A 145 12.36 10.81 16.00
N MET A 146 11.17 10.83 16.63
CA MET A 146 9.94 11.28 16.00
C MET A 146 9.96 12.79 15.73
N ARG A 147 10.60 13.56 16.61
CA ARG A 147 10.84 15.01 16.41
C ARG A 147 11.88 15.25 15.32
N ALA A 148 12.96 14.44 15.31
CA ALA A 148 13.98 14.48 14.28
C ALA A 148 13.42 14.09 12.91
N SER A 149 12.50 13.10 12.83
CA SER A 149 11.81 12.75 11.60
C SER A 149 10.77 13.81 11.19
N ALA A 150 10.16 14.51 12.11
CA ALA A 150 9.29 15.65 11.82
C ALA A 150 10.10 16.89 11.36
N SER A 151 11.27 17.15 11.95
CA SER A 151 12.19 18.21 11.53
C SER A 151 13.05 17.82 10.32
N ALA A 152 13.46 16.55 10.22
CA ALA A 152 14.14 16.01 9.02
C ALA A 152 13.12 15.83 7.88
N GLY A 153 11.87 15.49 8.16
CA GLY A 153 10.76 15.53 7.23
C GLY A 153 10.45 16.96 6.76
N ALA A 154 10.53 17.95 7.64
CA ALA A 154 10.38 19.36 7.27
C ALA A 154 11.64 19.92 6.56
N ALA A 155 12.85 19.50 6.93
CA ALA A 155 14.09 19.89 6.28
C ALA A 155 14.37 19.10 5.00
N ALA A 156 14.01 17.81 4.94
CA ALA A 156 14.04 17.01 3.73
C ALA A 156 12.88 17.37 2.79
N ALA A 157 11.73 17.80 3.31
CA ALA A 157 10.66 18.38 2.51
C ALA A 157 11.04 19.77 1.95
N ALA A 158 11.94 20.49 2.63
CA ALA A 158 12.48 21.75 2.11
C ALA A 158 13.62 21.60 1.08
N SER A 159 14.22 20.40 0.97
CA SER A 159 15.35 20.15 0.06
C SER A 159 15.13 19.06 -0.98
N ALA A 160 14.05 18.29 -0.96
CA ALA A 160 13.87 17.16 -1.88
C ALA A 160 12.46 16.58 -1.98
N ALA A 161 11.41 17.37 -2.14
CA ALA A 161 10.22 16.93 -2.87
C ALA A 161 9.38 18.12 -3.27
N PRO A 162 9.03 18.30 -4.53
CA PRO A 162 7.89 19.12 -4.88
C PRO A 162 6.65 18.58 -4.14
N GLU A 163 5.80 19.50 -3.66
CA GLU A 163 4.52 19.13 -3.04
C GLU A 163 3.81 18.11 -3.90
N ARG A 164 3.78 16.86 -3.44
CA ARG A 164 3.13 15.77 -4.19
C ARG A 164 1.68 15.73 -3.80
N ALA A 165 0.85 15.59 -4.81
CA ALA A 165 -0.60 15.60 -4.77
C ALA A 165 -1.17 15.04 -3.47
N SER A 166 -1.82 15.89 -2.69
CA SER A 166 -2.85 15.44 -1.77
C SER A 166 -4.03 14.94 -2.62
N ALA A 167 -4.74 13.95 -2.14
CA ALA A 167 -5.92 13.42 -2.84
C ALA A 167 -7.02 14.49 -3.14
N HIS A 168 -6.76 15.76 -2.83
CA HIS A 168 -7.68 16.90 -2.98
C HIS A 168 -6.98 18.20 -3.40
N GLY A 169 -5.70 18.20 -3.74
CA GLY A 169 -4.96 19.32 -4.35
C GLY A 169 -4.42 18.90 -5.71
N GLY A 170 -4.34 19.81 -6.68
CA GLY A 170 -3.90 19.54 -8.05
C GLY A 170 -2.59 18.73 -8.11
N LEU A 171 -2.48 17.86 -9.11
CA LEU A 171 -1.25 17.12 -9.39
C LEU A 171 -0.10 18.10 -9.65
N ASN A 172 1.05 17.86 -9.06
CA ASN A 172 2.31 18.53 -9.38
C ASN A 172 3.36 17.44 -9.61
N LEU A 173 3.79 17.27 -10.85
CA LEU A 173 4.61 16.15 -11.28
C LEU A 173 6.00 16.62 -11.70
N ASP A 174 7.03 15.95 -11.15
CA ASP A 174 8.39 16.07 -11.65
C ASP A 174 8.61 15.06 -12.79
N PRO A 175 8.73 15.49 -14.04
CA PRO A 175 8.90 14.59 -15.18
C PRO A 175 10.10 13.63 -15.03
N SER A 176 11.18 14.09 -14.37
CA SER A 176 12.37 13.29 -14.15
C SER A 176 12.16 12.10 -13.20
N ARG A 177 11.09 12.10 -12.41
CA ARG A 177 10.71 11.05 -11.46
C ARG A 177 9.52 10.23 -11.92
N CYS A 178 8.90 10.61 -13.03
CA CYS A 178 7.72 9.93 -13.58
C CYS A 178 8.09 8.89 -14.62
N ALA A 179 7.28 7.83 -14.70
CA ALA A 179 7.23 6.90 -15.82
C ALA A 179 5.78 6.73 -16.29
N LEU A 180 5.56 6.82 -17.58
CA LEU A 180 4.30 6.44 -18.22
C LEU A 180 4.37 4.96 -18.56
N ILE A 181 3.46 4.17 -18.05
CA ILE A 181 3.29 2.75 -18.35
C ILE A 181 2.12 2.58 -19.29
N ILE A 182 2.36 1.93 -20.45
CA ILE A 182 1.35 1.62 -21.44
C ILE A 182 1.21 0.09 -21.46
N GLN A 183 0.14 -0.42 -20.82
CA GLN A 183 -0.04 -1.85 -20.58
C GLN A 183 -0.99 -2.48 -21.59
N ASP A 184 -0.56 -3.61 -22.15
CA ASP A 184 -1.37 -4.57 -22.90
C ASP A 184 -2.17 -3.93 -24.05
N MET A 185 -1.67 -2.80 -24.59
CA MET A 185 -2.23 -2.15 -25.78
C MET A 185 -1.79 -2.90 -27.04
N GLN A 186 -2.25 -4.16 -27.10
CA GLN A 186 -1.94 -5.14 -28.14
C GLN A 186 -3.19 -5.48 -28.96
N ASN A 187 -2.99 -5.94 -30.20
CA ASN A 187 -4.11 -6.16 -31.14
C ASN A 187 -5.12 -7.19 -30.61
N ASP A 188 -4.68 -8.28 -29.97
CA ASP A 188 -5.59 -9.27 -29.40
C ASP A 188 -6.49 -8.69 -28.29
N VAL A 189 -6.04 -7.61 -27.64
CA VAL A 189 -6.72 -7.06 -26.46
C VAL A 189 -7.77 -6.00 -26.85
N VAL A 190 -7.44 -5.08 -27.77
CA VAL A 190 -8.27 -3.88 -28.01
C VAL A 190 -8.66 -3.68 -29.48
N MET A 191 -8.29 -4.59 -30.40
CA MET A 191 -8.64 -4.45 -31.82
C MET A 191 -9.73 -5.43 -32.23
N ASP A 192 -10.56 -5.00 -33.20
CA ASP A 192 -11.49 -5.90 -33.87
C ASP A 192 -10.68 -7.03 -34.59
N GLY A 193 -11.14 -8.26 -34.46
CA GLY A 193 -10.43 -9.45 -34.95
C GLY A 193 -9.35 -10.01 -34.03
N GLY A 194 -9.04 -9.36 -32.91
CA GLY A 194 -8.21 -9.90 -31.85
C GLY A 194 -8.87 -11.05 -31.08
N ALA A 195 -8.06 -11.83 -30.36
CA ALA A 195 -8.54 -13.00 -29.61
C ALA A 195 -9.66 -12.67 -28.60
N PHE A 196 -9.65 -11.46 -28.04
CA PHE A 196 -10.64 -11.00 -27.08
C PHE A 196 -11.71 -10.06 -27.68
N ALA A 197 -11.84 -10.01 -29.01
CA ALA A 197 -12.81 -9.12 -29.66
C ALA A 197 -14.27 -9.37 -29.21
N ALA A 198 -14.63 -10.62 -28.99
CA ALA A 198 -15.98 -11.01 -28.54
C ALA A 198 -16.31 -10.58 -27.09
N SER A 199 -15.33 -10.17 -26.31
CA SER A 199 -15.53 -9.73 -24.90
C SER A 199 -16.16 -8.34 -24.77
N GLY A 200 -16.20 -7.55 -25.84
CA GLY A 200 -16.60 -6.13 -25.83
C GLY A 200 -15.40 -5.16 -25.67
N SER A 201 -14.19 -5.68 -25.45
CA SER A 201 -12.99 -4.85 -25.24
C SER A 201 -12.71 -3.84 -26.36
N PRO A 202 -12.76 -4.21 -27.67
CA PRO A 202 -12.56 -3.23 -28.74
C PRO A 202 -13.62 -2.13 -28.78
N GLN A 203 -14.88 -2.47 -28.48
CA GLN A 203 -15.95 -1.50 -28.43
C GLN A 203 -15.70 -0.47 -27.33
N HIS A 204 -15.42 -0.92 -26.09
CA HIS A 204 -15.18 -0.02 -24.98
C HIS A 204 -13.88 0.79 -25.17
N ALA A 205 -12.85 0.22 -25.82
CA ALA A 205 -11.65 0.95 -26.17
C ALA A 205 -11.94 2.13 -27.11
N ARG A 206 -12.86 1.98 -28.08
CA ARG A 206 -13.33 3.05 -28.95
C ARG A 206 -14.19 4.07 -28.19
N GLU A 207 -15.12 3.61 -27.36
CA GLU A 207 -15.98 4.50 -26.53
C GLU A 207 -15.15 5.41 -25.62
N GLN A 208 -14.07 4.88 -25.04
CA GLN A 208 -13.10 5.64 -24.23
C GLN A 208 -12.12 6.46 -25.07
N ASN A 209 -12.05 6.25 -26.38
CA ASN A 209 -11.02 6.80 -27.26
C ASN A 209 -9.59 6.55 -26.73
N VAL A 210 -9.38 5.38 -26.13
CA VAL A 210 -8.21 5.08 -25.30
C VAL A 210 -6.89 5.17 -26.05
N ILE A 211 -6.84 4.70 -27.30
CA ILE A 211 -5.62 4.71 -28.12
C ILE A 211 -5.15 6.16 -28.36
N GLU A 212 -6.05 7.05 -28.76
CA GLU A 212 -5.72 8.44 -29.03
C GLU A 212 -5.38 9.20 -27.74
N ASN A 213 -6.09 8.94 -26.66
CA ASN A 213 -5.79 9.56 -25.36
C ASN A 213 -4.40 9.17 -24.86
N ILE A 214 -4.03 7.87 -24.95
CA ILE A 214 -2.69 7.39 -24.58
C ILE A 214 -1.64 7.99 -25.52
N ARG A 215 -1.89 8.06 -26.83
CA ARG A 215 -0.96 8.65 -27.82
C ARG A 215 -0.63 10.10 -27.46
N ARG A 216 -1.65 10.91 -27.21
CA ARG A 216 -1.49 12.32 -26.80
C ARG A 216 -0.75 12.47 -25.47
N LEU A 217 -1.09 11.62 -24.49
CA LEU A 217 -0.40 11.62 -23.19
C LEU A 217 1.06 11.21 -23.36
N ALA A 218 1.37 10.19 -24.16
CA ALA A 218 2.72 9.73 -24.42
C ALA A 218 3.58 10.79 -25.14
N GLU A 219 3.02 11.51 -26.10
CA GLU A 219 3.70 12.64 -26.77
C GLU A 219 4.03 13.76 -25.76
N ALA A 220 3.08 14.11 -24.90
CA ALA A 220 3.30 15.12 -23.87
C ALA A 220 4.35 14.67 -22.84
N CYS A 221 4.33 13.39 -22.45
CA CYS A 221 5.31 12.79 -21.57
C CYS A 221 6.72 12.80 -22.18
N ARG A 222 6.87 12.36 -23.44
CA ARG A 222 8.17 12.36 -24.14
C ARG A 222 8.76 13.76 -24.27
N SER A 223 7.95 14.75 -24.62
CA SER A 223 8.42 16.15 -24.77
C SER A 223 8.97 16.74 -23.47
N ARG A 224 8.64 16.14 -22.32
CA ARG A 224 9.06 16.59 -20.99
C ARG A 224 10.06 15.64 -20.31
N GLY A 225 10.53 14.62 -21.01
CA GLY A 225 11.54 13.67 -20.48
C GLY A 225 10.99 12.64 -19.47
N VAL A 226 9.69 12.43 -19.45
CA VAL A 226 9.08 11.30 -18.72
C VAL A 226 9.51 10.00 -19.39
N MET A 227 9.92 9.01 -18.59
CA MET A 227 10.26 7.67 -19.08
C MET A 227 9.00 6.99 -19.63
N ILE A 228 9.07 6.44 -20.83
CA ILE A 228 7.97 5.66 -21.42
C ILE A 228 8.31 4.18 -21.35
N ILE A 229 7.37 3.37 -20.85
CA ILE A 229 7.51 1.92 -20.72
C ILE A 229 6.28 1.25 -21.30
N HIS A 230 6.47 0.53 -22.40
CA HIS A 230 5.46 -0.36 -22.95
C HIS A 230 5.54 -1.70 -22.22
N VAL A 231 4.43 -2.14 -21.64
CA VAL A 231 4.31 -3.43 -20.98
C VAL A 231 3.42 -4.32 -21.81
N TRP A 232 3.97 -5.42 -22.30
CA TRP A 232 3.27 -6.37 -23.15
C TRP A 232 3.07 -7.70 -22.44
N PHE A 233 1.87 -8.23 -22.54
CA PHE A 233 1.62 -9.62 -22.19
C PHE A 233 2.07 -10.49 -23.37
N VAL A 234 3.06 -11.35 -23.16
CA VAL A 234 3.62 -12.16 -24.24
C VAL A 234 3.64 -13.62 -23.83
N VAL A 235 2.95 -14.45 -24.61
CA VAL A 235 2.89 -15.90 -24.42
C VAL A 235 3.83 -16.57 -25.43
N GLU A 236 4.75 -17.40 -24.94
CA GLU A 236 5.59 -18.18 -25.81
C GLU A 236 4.78 -19.30 -26.54
N PRO A 237 5.14 -19.71 -27.76
CA PRO A 237 4.50 -20.83 -28.43
C PRO A 237 4.43 -22.07 -27.53
N GLY A 238 3.25 -22.65 -27.38
CA GLY A 238 3.02 -23.78 -26.47
C GLY A 238 2.81 -23.40 -25.02
N ALA A 239 2.77 -22.09 -24.70
CA ALA A 239 2.47 -21.49 -23.41
C ALA A 239 3.35 -21.98 -22.22
N PRO A 240 4.67 -22.26 -22.40
CA PRO A 240 5.52 -22.59 -21.26
C PRO A 240 5.51 -21.44 -20.26
N GLY A 241 5.42 -21.76 -18.96
CA GLY A 241 5.41 -20.76 -17.88
C GLY A 241 4.04 -20.09 -17.61
N VAL A 242 2.99 -20.42 -18.36
CA VAL A 242 1.62 -20.02 -18.04
C VAL A 242 0.96 -21.10 -17.20
N THR A 243 0.72 -20.80 -15.93
CA THR A 243 -0.02 -21.70 -15.03
C THR A 243 -1.52 -21.45 -15.17
N LEU A 244 -2.28 -22.53 -15.43
CA LEU A 244 -3.74 -22.47 -15.62
C LEU A 244 -4.46 -22.51 -14.26
N ASN A 245 -4.23 -21.51 -13.43
CA ASN A 245 -4.74 -21.43 -12.07
C ASN A 245 -5.88 -20.43 -11.90
N ALA A 246 -6.34 -19.84 -12.98
CA ALA A 246 -7.48 -18.93 -13.01
C ALA A 246 -8.14 -18.94 -14.40
N PRO A 247 -9.45 -18.68 -14.51
CA PRO A 247 -10.19 -18.70 -15.78
C PRO A 247 -9.58 -17.82 -16.88
N LEU A 248 -8.96 -16.71 -16.51
CA LEU A 248 -8.28 -15.83 -17.45
C LEU A 248 -7.11 -16.53 -18.16
N PHE A 249 -6.27 -17.27 -17.42
CA PHE A 249 -5.10 -17.94 -17.99
C PHE A 249 -5.51 -19.16 -18.83
N GLU A 250 -6.59 -19.84 -18.45
CA GLU A 250 -7.21 -20.89 -19.27
C GLU A 250 -7.70 -20.30 -20.59
N GLY A 251 -8.53 -19.26 -20.55
CA GLY A 251 -9.06 -18.59 -21.74
C GLY A 251 -7.98 -18.01 -22.65
N LEU A 252 -6.89 -17.50 -22.08
CA LEU A 252 -5.75 -16.96 -22.81
C LEU A 252 -5.02 -18.06 -23.62
N VAL A 253 -4.81 -19.23 -23.04
CA VAL A 253 -4.15 -20.35 -23.71
C VAL A 253 -5.09 -20.98 -24.73
N ASP A 254 -6.37 -21.18 -24.41
CA ASP A 254 -7.37 -21.76 -25.29
C ASP A 254 -7.59 -20.89 -26.54
N SER A 255 -7.63 -19.57 -26.38
CA SER A 255 -7.77 -18.64 -27.52
C SER A 255 -6.46 -18.38 -28.26
N LYS A 256 -5.33 -18.94 -27.80
CA LYS A 256 -3.98 -18.68 -28.33
C LYS A 256 -3.65 -17.19 -28.43
N ALA A 257 -4.11 -16.42 -27.40
CA ALA A 257 -3.96 -14.98 -27.39
C ALA A 257 -2.51 -14.56 -27.10
N MET A 258 -2.12 -13.44 -27.68
CA MET A 258 -0.86 -12.74 -27.43
C MET A 258 0.40 -13.62 -27.60
N VAL A 259 0.33 -14.60 -28.50
CA VAL A 259 1.47 -15.51 -28.79
C VAL A 259 2.56 -14.73 -29.49
N ARG A 260 3.79 -14.87 -29.03
CA ARG A 260 4.97 -14.18 -29.58
C ARG A 260 5.06 -14.30 -31.10
N GLY A 261 5.26 -13.17 -31.76
CA GLY A 261 5.43 -13.07 -33.21
C GLY A 261 4.13 -13.12 -34.02
N THR A 262 2.97 -13.22 -33.38
CA THR A 262 1.68 -13.10 -34.07
C THR A 262 1.25 -11.62 -34.17
N TRP A 263 0.33 -11.34 -35.09
CA TRP A 263 -0.32 -10.03 -35.18
C TRP A 263 -1.00 -9.64 -33.84
N GLY A 264 -1.61 -10.61 -33.18
CA GLY A 264 -2.30 -10.40 -31.91
C GLY A 264 -1.40 -9.89 -30.78
N SER A 265 -0.15 -10.34 -30.75
CA SER A 265 0.84 -9.92 -29.75
C SER A 265 1.51 -8.57 -30.06
N ALA A 266 1.33 -8.04 -31.28
CA ALA A 266 1.91 -6.76 -31.66
C ALA A 266 1.15 -5.57 -31.02
N PRO A 267 1.84 -4.45 -30.78
CA PRO A 267 1.17 -3.23 -30.32
C PRO A 267 0.14 -2.73 -31.33
N VAL A 268 -0.88 -2.06 -30.85
CA VAL A 268 -1.87 -1.43 -31.72
C VAL A 268 -1.25 -0.29 -32.54
N PRO A 269 -1.73 -0.07 -33.78
CA PRO A 269 -1.25 1.04 -34.59
C PRO A 269 -1.36 2.39 -33.88
N GLY A 270 -0.26 3.16 -33.87
CA GLY A 270 -0.15 4.46 -33.22
C GLY A 270 0.36 4.42 -31.77
N LEU A 271 0.57 3.23 -31.20
CA LEU A 271 1.19 3.06 -29.89
C LEU A 271 2.45 2.14 -29.97
N GLU A 272 3.11 2.13 -31.11
CA GLU A 272 4.40 1.45 -31.25
C GLU A 272 5.47 2.17 -30.42
N PRO A 273 6.40 1.43 -29.80
CA PRO A 273 7.54 2.03 -29.09
C PRO A 273 8.37 2.92 -30.02
N GLN A 274 8.76 4.09 -29.52
CA GLN A 274 9.64 5.02 -30.23
C GLN A 274 11.08 4.88 -29.70
N PRO A 275 12.09 5.41 -30.43
CA PRO A 275 13.47 5.43 -29.96
C PRO A 275 13.57 6.07 -28.57
N GLY A 276 14.12 5.35 -27.59
CA GLY A 276 14.22 5.78 -26.20
C GLY A 276 13.14 5.22 -25.27
N ASP A 277 12.07 4.65 -25.81
CA ASP A 277 11.07 3.94 -25.02
C ASP A 277 11.59 2.56 -24.54
N HIS A 278 11.15 2.13 -23.39
CA HIS A 278 11.45 0.79 -22.86
C HIS A 278 10.32 -0.18 -23.21
N VAL A 279 10.68 -1.45 -23.41
CA VAL A 279 9.72 -2.54 -23.57
C VAL A 279 9.96 -3.55 -22.47
N VAL A 280 8.90 -3.89 -21.75
CA VAL A 280 8.88 -4.89 -20.68
C VAL A 280 7.82 -5.93 -20.99
N GLU A 281 8.20 -7.20 -20.95
CA GLU A 281 7.28 -8.32 -21.16
C GLU A 281 6.87 -8.94 -19.84
N LYS A 282 5.64 -9.43 -19.78
CA LYS A 282 5.05 -10.12 -18.63
C LYS A 282 4.18 -11.30 -19.06
N VAL A 283 3.89 -12.20 -18.12
CA VAL A 283 2.93 -13.30 -18.26
C VAL A 283 1.99 -13.38 -17.06
N ARG A 284 1.84 -12.27 -16.33
CA ARG A 284 0.92 -12.12 -15.18
C ARG A 284 0.17 -10.80 -15.29
N MET A 285 -0.88 -10.61 -14.45
CA MET A 285 -1.71 -9.41 -14.50
C MET A 285 -0.94 -8.15 -14.14
N SER A 286 -0.32 -8.13 -12.97
CA SER A 286 0.51 -7.00 -12.58
C SER A 286 1.75 -6.89 -13.47
N ALA A 287 2.06 -5.68 -13.89
CA ALA A 287 3.28 -5.40 -14.65
C ALA A 287 4.56 -5.63 -13.84
N PHE A 288 4.47 -5.70 -12.53
CA PHE A 288 5.61 -5.98 -11.65
C PHE A 288 5.94 -7.46 -11.53
N GLU A 289 4.94 -8.34 -11.73
CA GLU A 289 5.10 -9.77 -11.45
C GLU A 289 5.85 -10.51 -12.56
N GLY A 290 7.04 -11.02 -12.21
CA GLY A 290 7.87 -11.80 -13.09
C GLY A 290 8.45 -11.02 -14.28
N SER A 291 8.49 -9.69 -14.20
CA SER A 291 8.96 -8.79 -15.24
C SER A 291 10.19 -7.98 -14.82
N LYS A 292 10.73 -7.21 -15.75
CA LYS A 292 11.83 -6.28 -15.50
C LYS A 292 11.36 -4.87 -15.10
N LEU A 293 10.05 -4.64 -14.90
CA LEU A 293 9.51 -3.30 -14.67
C LEU A 293 10.15 -2.61 -13.47
N GLU A 294 10.19 -3.27 -12.31
CA GLU A 294 10.73 -2.67 -11.08
C GLU A 294 12.21 -2.28 -11.23
N ILE A 295 13.00 -3.15 -11.84
CA ILE A 295 14.43 -2.89 -12.10
C ILE A 295 14.57 -1.68 -13.03
N THR A 296 13.76 -1.59 -14.08
CA THR A 296 13.76 -0.47 -15.03
C THR A 296 13.39 0.85 -14.35
N LEU A 297 12.33 0.87 -13.55
CA LEU A 297 11.90 2.06 -12.80
C LEU A 297 12.98 2.53 -11.80
N ARG A 298 13.54 1.61 -11.01
CA ARG A 298 14.58 1.94 -10.01
C ARG A 298 15.87 2.42 -10.65
N ALA A 299 16.31 1.77 -11.73
CA ALA A 299 17.50 2.19 -12.48
C ALA A 299 17.35 3.59 -13.09
N GLY A 300 16.12 3.95 -13.50
CA GLY A 300 15.79 5.28 -13.99
C GLY A 300 15.50 6.31 -12.89
N GLY A 301 15.53 5.94 -11.60
CA GLY A 301 15.18 6.84 -10.50
C GLY A 301 13.70 7.24 -10.46
N ARG A 302 12.82 6.39 -11.00
CA ARG A 302 11.37 6.66 -11.08
C ARG A 302 10.67 6.17 -9.82
N ASP A 303 9.85 7.01 -9.22
CA ASP A 303 9.03 6.70 -8.04
C ASP A 303 7.56 7.04 -8.24
N THR A 304 7.21 7.59 -9.38
CA THR A 304 5.85 7.92 -9.78
C THR A 304 5.52 7.21 -11.09
N ILE A 305 4.45 6.44 -11.11
CA ILE A 305 3.96 5.74 -12.30
C ILE A 305 2.62 6.31 -12.74
N ILE A 306 2.51 6.60 -14.03
CA ILE A 306 1.27 6.97 -14.70
C ILE A 306 0.83 5.72 -15.46
N ASP A 307 -0.16 5.02 -14.95
CA ASP A 307 -0.56 3.68 -15.41
C ASP A 307 -1.75 3.75 -16.36
N THR A 308 -1.56 3.26 -17.58
CA THR A 308 -2.53 3.36 -18.68
C THR A 308 -2.64 2.04 -19.45
N GLY A 309 -3.74 1.85 -20.18
CA GLY A 309 -3.92 0.73 -21.08
C GLY A 309 -5.13 -0.15 -20.79
N ALA A 310 -4.99 -1.46 -20.97
CA ALA A 310 -6.04 -2.46 -20.85
C ALA A 310 -5.59 -3.70 -20.05
N TRP A 311 -6.44 -4.33 -19.26
CA TRP A 311 -7.82 -3.95 -18.94
C TRP A 311 -7.88 -3.29 -17.58
N THR A 312 -8.75 -2.28 -17.43
CA THR A 312 -8.87 -1.46 -16.22
C THR A 312 -9.00 -2.30 -14.95
N ASN A 313 -9.91 -3.29 -14.93
CA ASN A 313 -10.21 -4.14 -13.78
C ASN A 313 -9.26 -5.35 -13.62
N MET A 314 -8.22 -5.43 -14.44
CA MET A 314 -7.23 -6.52 -14.41
C MET A 314 -5.81 -5.93 -14.35
N SER A 315 -5.12 -5.81 -15.47
CA SER A 315 -3.71 -5.37 -15.51
C SER A 315 -3.48 -4.02 -14.82
N ILE A 316 -4.35 -3.03 -15.09
CA ILE A 316 -4.20 -1.69 -14.51
C ILE A 316 -4.44 -1.75 -12.99
N GLU A 317 -5.53 -2.34 -12.53
CA GLU A 317 -5.84 -2.44 -11.10
C GLU A 317 -4.77 -3.26 -10.33
N HIS A 318 -4.31 -4.39 -10.89
CA HIS A 318 -3.25 -5.19 -10.26
C HIS A 318 -1.93 -4.42 -10.19
N THR A 319 -1.57 -3.71 -11.25
CA THR A 319 -0.34 -2.90 -11.29
C THR A 319 -0.42 -1.72 -10.33
N ALA A 320 -1.56 -1.04 -10.27
CA ALA A 320 -1.78 0.05 -9.34
C ALA A 320 -1.64 -0.39 -7.87
N ARG A 321 -2.26 -1.51 -7.49
CA ARG A 321 -2.15 -2.10 -6.14
C ARG A 321 -0.71 -2.51 -5.81
N THR A 322 -0.07 -3.27 -6.69
CA THR A 322 1.33 -3.70 -6.49
C THR A 322 2.28 -2.50 -6.45
N GLY A 323 2.07 -1.50 -7.30
CA GLY A 323 2.86 -0.27 -7.31
C GLY A 323 2.77 0.49 -6.00
N ALA A 324 1.55 0.67 -5.48
CA ALA A 324 1.32 1.31 -4.18
C ALA A 324 2.00 0.54 -3.03
N ASP A 325 1.87 -0.79 -2.99
CA ASP A 325 2.51 -1.64 -1.99
C ASP A 325 4.06 -1.57 -2.05
N LYS A 326 4.61 -1.37 -3.25
CA LYS A 326 6.05 -1.17 -3.48
C LYS A 326 6.54 0.26 -3.22
N GLY A 327 5.63 1.17 -2.83
CA GLY A 327 5.95 2.55 -2.47
C GLY A 327 6.01 3.53 -3.64
N TYR A 328 5.49 3.17 -4.82
CA TYR A 328 5.33 4.09 -5.94
C TYR A 328 4.10 4.99 -5.75
N PHE A 329 4.19 6.23 -6.21
CA PHE A 329 3.02 7.05 -6.45
C PHE A 329 2.35 6.57 -7.73
N VAL A 330 1.09 6.17 -7.63
CA VAL A 330 0.34 5.64 -8.75
C VAL A 330 -0.69 6.67 -9.20
N ILE A 331 -0.68 6.99 -10.47
CA ILE A 331 -1.65 7.87 -11.14
C ILE A 331 -2.33 7.05 -12.23
N VAL A 332 -3.65 7.06 -12.26
CA VAL A 332 -4.44 6.37 -13.28
C VAL A 332 -5.32 7.40 -13.99
N PRO A 333 -4.92 7.84 -15.19
CA PRO A 333 -5.80 8.66 -16.04
C PRO A 333 -6.88 7.75 -16.62
N GLU A 334 -8.10 7.86 -16.09
CA GLU A 334 -9.20 6.93 -16.40
C GLU A 334 -9.57 6.90 -17.89
N ASP A 335 -9.46 8.04 -18.59
CA ASP A 335 -9.69 8.17 -20.01
C ASP A 335 -8.60 7.52 -20.89
N CYS A 336 -7.48 7.10 -20.27
CA CYS A 336 -6.43 6.29 -20.88
C CYS A 336 -6.52 4.82 -20.49
N CYS A 337 -7.65 4.35 -19.95
CA CYS A 337 -7.88 2.97 -19.55
C CYS A 337 -9.16 2.43 -20.18
N SER A 338 -9.16 1.15 -20.56
CA SER A 338 -10.35 0.47 -21.07
C SER A 338 -10.45 -0.98 -20.58
N THR A 339 -11.63 -1.56 -20.66
CA THR A 339 -11.91 -2.96 -20.36
C THR A 339 -13.04 -3.48 -21.25
N MET A 340 -13.80 -4.49 -20.85
CA MET A 340 -14.87 -5.09 -21.65
C MET A 340 -16.12 -4.22 -21.75
N ASN A 341 -16.40 -3.40 -20.75
CA ASN A 341 -17.59 -2.53 -20.72
C ASN A 341 -17.43 -1.40 -19.68
N ALA A 342 -18.32 -0.41 -19.77
CA ALA A 342 -18.30 0.76 -18.90
C ALA A 342 -18.58 0.44 -17.43
N ASP A 343 -19.36 -0.61 -17.12
CA ASP A 343 -19.68 -0.95 -15.72
C ASP A 343 -18.46 -1.52 -14.99
N TRP A 344 -17.70 -2.40 -15.65
CA TRP A 344 -16.47 -2.94 -15.09
C TRP A 344 -15.38 -1.87 -14.96
N HIS A 345 -15.28 -0.99 -15.96
CA HIS A 345 -14.39 0.16 -15.88
C HIS A 345 -14.73 1.03 -14.68
N ARG A 346 -16.00 1.44 -14.56
CA ARG A 346 -16.48 2.27 -13.45
C ARG A 346 -16.26 1.62 -12.10
N ALA A 347 -16.51 0.30 -11.97
CA ALA A 347 -16.30 -0.43 -10.73
C ALA A 347 -14.83 -0.35 -10.25
N SER A 348 -13.87 -0.54 -11.14
CA SER A 348 -12.44 -0.40 -10.81
C SER A 348 -12.07 1.04 -10.49
N ILE A 349 -12.48 1.98 -11.33
CA ILE A 349 -12.14 3.41 -11.19
C ILE A 349 -12.75 4.02 -9.93
N GLN A 350 -14.05 3.80 -9.67
CA GLN A 350 -14.75 4.50 -8.59
C GLN A 350 -14.65 3.81 -7.24
N TYR A 351 -14.44 2.49 -7.19
CA TYR A 351 -14.49 1.74 -5.94
C TYR A 351 -13.18 1.01 -5.60
N ALA A 352 -12.49 0.45 -6.59
CA ALA A 352 -11.34 -0.39 -6.32
C ALA A 352 -10.03 0.39 -6.20
N MET A 353 -9.79 1.39 -7.05
CA MET A 353 -8.50 2.09 -7.15
C MET A 353 -8.40 3.38 -6.34
N GLN A 354 -9.50 3.92 -5.83
CA GLN A 354 -9.55 5.20 -5.10
C GLN A 354 -8.63 5.30 -3.87
N ASN A 355 -8.23 4.17 -3.30
CA ASN A 355 -7.38 4.14 -2.12
C ASN A 355 -5.91 3.80 -2.43
N VAL A 356 -5.60 3.45 -3.68
CA VAL A 356 -4.25 2.99 -4.07
C VAL A 356 -3.65 3.81 -5.21
N ALA A 357 -4.46 4.65 -5.88
CA ALA A 357 -4.03 5.49 -6.98
C ALA A 357 -4.72 6.86 -6.96
N ALA A 358 -4.05 7.87 -7.51
CA ALA A 358 -4.68 9.13 -7.87
C ALA A 358 -5.39 8.95 -9.22
N VAL A 359 -6.71 8.74 -9.17
CA VAL A 359 -7.53 8.62 -10.38
C VAL A 359 -7.85 10.02 -10.90
N THR A 360 -7.56 10.26 -12.19
CA THR A 360 -7.65 11.59 -12.82
C THR A 360 -7.97 11.47 -14.32
N LYS A 361 -7.76 12.53 -15.07
CA LYS A 361 -7.84 12.56 -16.55
C LYS A 361 -6.45 12.82 -17.17
N SER A 362 -6.25 12.36 -18.39
CA SER A 362 -5.00 12.59 -19.13
C SER A 362 -4.67 14.09 -19.27
N SER A 363 -5.68 14.94 -19.43
CA SER A 363 -5.51 16.39 -19.50
C SER A 363 -4.95 17.00 -18.21
N GLU A 364 -5.33 16.47 -17.05
CA GLU A 364 -4.82 16.92 -15.75
C GLU A 364 -3.37 16.47 -15.54
N VAL A 365 -3.03 15.24 -15.98
CA VAL A 365 -1.64 14.76 -15.97
C VAL A 365 -0.75 15.63 -16.86
N ILE A 366 -1.21 15.95 -18.08
CA ILE A 366 -0.47 16.81 -19.01
C ILE A 366 -0.26 18.20 -18.42
N ALA A 367 -1.29 18.80 -17.80
CA ALA A 367 -1.18 20.09 -17.15
C ALA A 367 -0.21 20.06 -15.95
N ALA A 368 -0.19 18.96 -15.20
CA ALA A 368 0.66 18.79 -14.03
C ALA A 368 2.15 18.57 -14.36
N LEU A 369 2.46 18.16 -15.59
CA LEU A 369 3.84 18.02 -16.06
C LEU A 369 4.46 19.36 -16.51
N GLY A 370 3.71 20.42 -16.60
CA GLY A 370 4.16 21.78 -16.94
C GLY A 370 4.19 22.06 -18.44
#